data_9ec0dd89c6223b6326619f8cdb2780f0
#
_entry.id   9ec0dd89c6223b6326619f8cdb2780f0
#
_cell.length_a   1.000
_cell.length_b   1.000
_cell.length_c   1.000
_cell.angle_alpha   90.00
_cell.angle_beta   90.00
_cell.angle_gamma   90.00
#
_symmetry.space_group_name_H-M   'P 1'
#
loop_
_entity.id
_entity.type
_entity.pdbx_description
1 polymer ?
#
loop_
_entity_poly.entity_id
_entity_poly.type
_entity_poly.pdbx_seq_one_letter_code
_entity_poly.pdbx_strand_id
1 'polypeptide(L)'
;MLNRPIVIGPLVGLFLGDLHTGVIIGASLEAVFMGVVNIGGASAAEPGIATAVGTAFAIMLGKGSEVALTLALPIGILGLQIKTVLYIFIVGMFAKTFDRLAAEGKEKQIIALHYGLWAVNWFLYSLFAFFGILFGSDAVSALLDAVSYTHLRAHETRRH
;
A
#
# COMPACT_ATOMS: atom_id res chain seq x y z
N MET A 1 -0.19 -1.43 14.93
CA MET A 1 -0.66 -2.77 14.49
C MET A 1 -1.80 -2.71 13.46
N LEU A 2 -2.45 -1.58 13.26
CA LEU A 2 -3.55 -1.44 12.28
C LEU A 2 -3.10 -1.48 10.80
N ASN A 3 -1.81 -1.35 10.53
CA ASN A 3 -1.25 -1.35 9.16
C ASN A 3 -0.89 -2.77 8.66
N ARG A 4 -1.54 -3.79 9.19
CA ARG A 4 -1.32 -5.17 8.75
C ARG A 4 -2.36 -5.60 7.73
N PRO A 5 -1.99 -6.40 6.73
CA PRO A 5 -2.92 -6.92 5.72
C PRO A 5 -4.17 -7.58 6.29
N ILE A 6 -4.02 -8.36 7.36
CA ILE A 6 -5.13 -9.05 8.04
C ILE A 6 -6.17 -8.09 8.64
N VAL A 7 -5.82 -6.81 8.84
CA VAL A 7 -6.74 -5.78 9.32
C VAL A 7 -7.29 -4.95 8.16
N ILE A 8 -6.41 -4.55 7.24
CA ILE A 8 -6.76 -3.66 6.13
C ILE A 8 -7.65 -4.37 5.11
N GLY A 9 -7.36 -5.63 4.75
CA GLY A 9 -8.16 -6.39 3.81
C GLY A 9 -9.64 -6.45 4.18
N PRO A 10 -10.00 -6.94 5.40
CA PRO A 10 -11.38 -6.94 5.87
C PRO A 10 -12.02 -5.56 5.94
N LEU A 11 -11.28 -4.51 6.34
CA LEU A 11 -11.82 -3.15 6.38
C LEU A 11 -12.18 -2.67 4.98
N VAL A 12 -11.30 -2.83 3.99
CA VAL A 12 -11.59 -2.47 2.60
C VAL A 12 -12.76 -3.28 2.06
N GLY A 13 -12.79 -4.58 2.33
CA GLY A 13 -13.90 -5.46 1.96
C GLY A 13 -15.23 -5.00 2.56
N LEU A 14 -15.24 -4.57 3.83
CA LEU A 14 -16.42 -4.03 4.48
C LEU A 14 -16.93 -2.75 3.81
N PHE A 15 -16.02 -1.82 3.46
CA PHE A 15 -16.37 -0.56 2.80
C PHE A 15 -16.87 -0.77 1.37
N LEU A 16 -16.38 -1.78 0.67
CA LEU A 16 -16.78 -2.10 -0.71
C LEU A 16 -17.93 -3.12 -0.79
N GLY A 17 -18.45 -3.59 0.35
CA GLY A 17 -19.61 -4.48 0.41
C GLY A 17 -19.28 -5.97 0.20
N ASP A 18 -18.01 -6.36 0.17
CA ASP A 18 -17.56 -7.75 0.06
C ASP A 18 -16.52 -8.08 1.15
N LEU A 19 -17.03 -8.24 2.37
CA LEU A 19 -16.21 -8.59 3.53
C LEU A 19 -15.53 -9.94 3.36
N HIS A 20 -16.20 -10.91 2.74
CA HIS A 20 -15.68 -12.26 2.57
C HIS A 20 -14.40 -12.26 1.72
N THR A 21 -14.44 -11.63 0.56
CA THR A 21 -13.27 -11.46 -0.31
C THR A 21 -12.17 -10.65 0.38
N GLY A 22 -12.55 -9.59 1.11
CA GLY A 22 -11.60 -8.79 1.89
C GLY A 22 -10.84 -9.58 2.95
N VAL A 23 -11.52 -10.48 3.67
CA VAL A 23 -10.89 -11.38 4.67
C VAL A 23 -9.92 -12.35 4.01
N ILE A 24 -10.32 -13.00 2.91
CA ILE A 24 -9.47 -13.96 2.19
C ILE A 24 -8.21 -13.27 1.68
N ILE A 25 -8.34 -12.11 1.04
CA ILE A 25 -7.21 -11.35 0.52
C ILE A 25 -6.31 -10.87 1.65
N GLY A 26 -6.89 -10.32 2.73
CA GLY A 26 -6.14 -9.88 3.89
C GLY A 26 -5.30 -10.98 4.52
N ALA A 27 -5.87 -12.18 4.69
CA ALA A 27 -5.16 -13.35 5.22
C ALA A 27 -4.05 -13.83 4.27
N SER A 28 -4.33 -13.88 2.97
CA SER A 28 -3.36 -14.31 1.96
C SER A 28 -2.18 -13.35 1.87
N LEU A 29 -2.44 -12.04 1.83
CA LEU A 29 -1.40 -11.02 1.80
C LEU A 29 -0.63 -10.95 3.13
N GLU A 30 -1.28 -11.20 4.25
CA GLU A 30 -0.58 -11.32 5.53
C GLU A 30 0.47 -12.42 5.47
N ALA A 31 0.13 -13.60 4.94
CA ALA A 31 1.07 -14.71 4.79
C ALA A 31 2.25 -14.35 3.85
N VAL A 32 1.99 -13.65 2.74
CA VAL A 32 3.03 -13.18 1.82
C VAL A 32 3.96 -12.17 2.48
N PHE A 33 3.39 -11.17 3.17
CA PHE A 33 4.18 -10.11 3.78
C PHE A 33 4.82 -10.49 5.12
N MET A 34 4.41 -11.60 5.75
CA MET A 34 5.12 -12.15 6.92
C MET A 34 6.57 -12.53 6.60
N GLY A 35 6.85 -12.94 5.35
CA GLY A 35 8.21 -13.24 4.88
C GLY A 35 9.05 -12.01 4.55
N VAL A 36 8.45 -10.83 4.48
CA VAL A 36 9.14 -9.58 4.15
C VAL A 36 9.77 -8.98 5.42
N VAL A 37 11.03 -9.30 5.65
CA VAL A 37 11.78 -8.83 6.81
C VAL A 37 12.51 -7.52 6.46
N ASN A 38 12.40 -6.53 7.34
CA ASN A 38 13.16 -5.30 7.21
C ASN A 38 14.62 -5.56 7.61
N ILE A 39 15.55 -5.34 6.71
CA ILE A 39 16.98 -5.54 6.93
C ILE A 39 17.68 -4.17 6.97
N GLY A 40 18.34 -3.85 8.08
CA GLY A 40 19.09 -2.62 8.20
C GLY A 40 18.25 -1.33 8.08
N GLY A 41 16.95 -1.40 8.41
CA GLY A 41 16.01 -0.27 8.26
C GLY A 41 15.42 -0.09 6.88
N ALA A 42 15.83 -0.89 5.89
CA ALA A 42 15.22 -0.91 4.56
C ALA A 42 14.03 -1.90 4.52
N SER A 43 12.89 -1.42 4.07
CA SER A 43 11.71 -2.25 3.79
C SER A 43 11.69 -2.62 2.31
N ALA A 44 11.27 -3.84 1.97
CA ALA A 44 11.17 -4.26 0.57
C ALA A 44 9.87 -3.76 -0.09
N ALA A 45 8.79 -3.62 0.68
CA ALA A 45 7.48 -3.17 0.21
C ALA A 45 6.67 -2.59 1.38
N GLU A 46 5.60 -1.86 1.07
CA GLU A 46 4.63 -1.33 2.05
C GLU A 46 3.36 -2.20 2.04
N PRO A 47 3.18 -3.06 3.06
CA PRO A 47 2.05 -4.00 3.07
C PRO A 47 0.69 -3.31 3.14
N GLY A 48 0.62 -2.15 3.83
CA GLY A 48 -0.63 -1.43 4.05
C GLY A 48 -1.28 -0.98 2.74
N ILE A 49 -0.52 -0.25 1.91
CA ILE A 49 -1.05 0.26 0.63
C ILE A 49 -1.23 -0.88 -0.38
N ALA A 50 -0.31 -1.86 -0.38
CA ALA A 50 -0.42 -3.05 -1.22
C ALA A 50 -1.76 -3.76 -0.98
N THR A 51 -2.12 -3.94 0.29
CA THR A 51 -3.37 -4.60 0.67
C THR A 51 -4.58 -3.72 0.37
N ALA A 52 -4.55 -2.44 0.71
CA ALA A 52 -5.68 -1.55 0.49
C ALA A 52 -6.03 -1.47 -0.99
N VAL A 53 -5.06 -1.17 -1.84
CA VAL A 53 -5.24 -1.00 -3.28
C VAL A 53 -5.50 -2.34 -3.97
N GLY A 54 -4.74 -3.38 -3.62
CA GLY A 54 -4.92 -4.72 -4.18
C GLY A 54 -6.29 -5.32 -3.88
N THR A 55 -6.77 -5.18 -2.63
CA THR A 55 -8.12 -5.63 -2.25
C THR A 55 -9.20 -4.82 -2.96
N ALA A 56 -9.03 -3.50 -3.05
CA ALA A 56 -9.99 -2.65 -3.75
C ALA A 56 -10.12 -3.05 -5.22
N PHE A 57 -9.02 -3.23 -5.94
CA PHE A 57 -9.06 -3.66 -7.34
C PHE A 57 -9.64 -5.06 -7.52
N ALA A 58 -9.29 -6.01 -6.66
CA ALA A 58 -9.84 -7.36 -6.74
C ALA A 58 -11.36 -7.38 -6.60
N ILE A 59 -11.91 -6.61 -5.66
CA ILE A 59 -13.36 -6.49 -5.44
C ILE A 59 -14.02 -5.72 -6.59
N MET A 60 -13.48 -4.57 -6.98
CA MET A 60 -14.06 -3.73 -8.04
C MET A 60 -14.08 -4.43 -9.41
N LEU A 61 -13.05 -5.21 -9.71
CA LEU A 61 -12.94 -5.96 -10.96
C LEU A 61 -13.61 -7.34 -10.91
N GLY A 62 -14.09 -7.78 -9.74
CA GLY A 62 -14.71 -9.10 -9.57
C GLY A 62 -13.80 -10.29 -9.88
N LYS A 63 -12.47 -10.10 -9.80
CA LYS A 63 -11.47 -11.09 -10.23
C LYS A 63 -10.77 -11.83 -9.07
N GLY A 64 -11.39 -11.90 -7.91
CA GLY A 64 -10.92 -12.73 -6.79
C GLY A 64 -9.54 -12.38 -6.21
N SER A 65 -9.04 -13.26 -5.33
CA SER A 65 -7.79 -13.05 -4.57
C SER A 65 -6.51 -13.12 -5.43
N GLU A 66 -6.54 -13.81 -6.56
CA GLU A 66 -5.36 -13.97 -7.44
C GLU A 66 -4.87 -12.64 -7.99
N VAL A 67 -5.78 -11.74 -8.37
CA VAL A 67 -5.47 -10.39 -8.84
C VAL A 67 -4.84 -9.56 -7.73
N ALA A 68 -5.41 -9.61 -6.52
CA ALA A 68 -4.84 -8.90 -5.38
C ALA A 68 -3.41 -9.35 -5.08
N LEU A 69 -3.14 -10.66 -5.09
CA LEU A 69 -1.81 -11.22 -4.86
C LEU A 69 -0.80 -10.81 -5.93
N THR A 70 -1.20 -10.84 -7.19
CA THR A 70 -0.33 -10.46 -8.31
C THR A 70 0.04 -8.98 -8.27
N LEU A 71 -0.90 -8.12 -7.92
CA LEU A 71 -0.70 -6.67 -7.88
C LEU A 71 -0.05 -6.19 -6.58
N ALA A 72 -0.15 -6.95 -5.49
CA ALA A 72 0.29 -6.52 -4.17
C ALA A 72 1.78 -6.15 -4.10
N LEU A 73 2.66 -6.95 -4.70
CA LEU A 73 4.09 -6.67 -4.68
C LEU A 73 4.46 -5.41 -5.46
N PRO A 74 4.08 -5.25 -6.74
CA PRO A 74 4.35 -4.01 -7.47
C PRO A 74 3.77 -2.76 -6.80
N ILE A 75 2.52 -2.84 -6.33
CA ILE A 75 1.87 -1.73 -5.63
C ILE A 75 2.57 -1.43 -4.31
N GLY A 76 2.97 -2.47 -3.57
CA GLY A 76 3.71 -2.31 -2.32
C GLY A 76 5.06 -1.63 -2.47
N ILE A 77 5.80 -1.94 -3.55
CA ILE A 77 7.07 -1.29 -3.88
C ILE A 77 6.84 0.17 -4.24
N LEU A 78 5.89 0.48 -5.11
CA LEU A 78 5.54 1.87 -5.47
C LEU A 78 5.04 2.66 -4.25
N GLY A 79 4.20 2.05 -3.43
CA GLY A 79 3.71 2.66 -2.19
C GLY A 79 4.84 2.98 -1.21
N LEU A 80 5.84 2.11 -1.09
CA LEU A 80 7.02 2.36 -0.29
C LEU A 80 7.84 3.55 -0.81
N GLN A 81 8.03 3.67 -2.13
CA GLN A 81 8.76 4.79 -2.73
C GLN A 81 8.04 6.11 -2.45
N ILE A 82 6.73 6.17 -2.66
CA ILE A 82 5.94 7.37 -2.36
C ILE A 82 6.03 7.73 -0.88
N LYS A 83 5.87 6.75 0.01
CA LYS A 83 5.99 6.95 1.46
C LYS A 83 7.38 7.50 1.85
N THR A 84 8.42 6.93 1.29
CA THR A 84 9.81 7.35 1.56
C THR A 84 10.06 8.77 1.10
N VAL A 85 9.63 9.12 -0.11
CA VAL A 85 9.76 10.48 -0.65
C VAL A 85 9.00 11.48 0.22
N LEU A 86 7.74 11.20 0.54
CA LEU A 86 6.94 12.07 1.41
C LEU A 86 7.58 12.25 2.78
N TYR A 87 8.08 11.17 3.36
CA TYR A 87 8.73 11.22 4.68
C TYR A 87 10.01 12.07 4.65
N ILE A 88 10.88 11.86 3.66
CA ILE A 88 12.13 12.61 3.52
C ILE A 88 11.83 14.11 3.33
N PHE A 89 10.87 14.45 2.45
CA PHE A 89 10.52 15.85 2.20
C PHE A 89 9.91 16.50 3.44
N ILE A 90 8.88 15.89 4.03
CA ILE A 90 8.13 16.48 5.13
C ILE A 90 9.00 16.58 6.38
N VAL A 91 9.64 15.47 6.79
CA VAL A 91 10.45 15.48 8.02
C VAL A 91 11.73 16.27 7.83
N GLY A 92 12.36 16.17 6.65
CA GLY A 92 13.59 16.90 6.33
C GLY A 92 13.43 18.42 6.40
N MET A 93 12.29 18.96 5.94
CA MET A 93 11.99 20.40 6.03
C MET A 93 11.94 20.91 7.49
N PHE A 94 11.52 20.07 8.41
CA PHE A 94 11.34 20.44 9.83
C PHE A 94 12.48 20.03 10.73
N ALA A 95 13.54 19.39 10.22
CA ALA A 95 14.67 18.92 11.02
C ALA A 95 15.29 20.05 11.86
N LYS A 96 15.61 21.19 11.25
CA LYS A 96 16.15 22.37 11.96
C LYS A 96 15.20 22.92 13.04
N THR A 97 13.90 22.78 12.82
CA THR A 97 12.90 23.22 13.82
C THR A 97 12.91 22.30 15.02
N PHE A 98 13.04 20.97 14.80
CA PHE A 98 13.19 20.00 15.88
C PHE A 98 14.47 20.27 16.69
N ASP A 99 15.60 20.51 16.03
CA ASP A 99 16.88 20.81 16.70
C ASP A 99 16.76 22.06 17.57
N ARG A 100 16.15 23.13 17.05
CA ARG A 100 15.94 24.37 17.82
C ARG A 100 15.03 24.15 19.03
N LEU A 101 13.89 23.46 18.85
CA LEU A 101 12.97 23.19 19.95
C LEU A 101 13.60 22.29 21.02
N ALA A 102 14.46 21.33 20.59
CA ALA A 102 15.21 20.49 21.50
C ALA A 102 16.23 21.31 22.32
N ALA A 103 16.98 22.21 21.67
CA ALA A 103 17.92 23.10 22.34
C ALA A 103 17.23 24.04 23.33
N GLU A 104 15.98 24.44 23.04
CA GLU A 104 15.18 25.31 23.93
C GLU A 104 14.43 24.53 25.04
N GLY A 105 14.53 23.19 25.07
CA GLY A 105 13.85 22.34 26.06
C GLY A 105 12.31 22.33 25.93
N LYS A 106 11.77 22.62 24.75
CA LYS A 106 10.33 22.78 24.52
C LYS A 106 9.65 21.46 24.15
N GLU A 107 9.64 20.48 25.06
CA GLU A 107 9.13 19.13 24.85
C GLU A 107 7.70 19.09 24.29
N LYS A 108 6.79 19.91 24.84
CA LYS A 108 5.38 19.94 24.37
C LYS A 108 5.26 20.35 22.91
N GLN A 109 6.10 21.28 22.45
CA GLN A 109 6.09 21.74 21.07
C GLN A 109 6.69 20.68 20.13
N ILE A 110 7.71 19.95 20.57
CA ILE A 110 8.26 18.81 19.84
C ILE A 110 7.18 17.74 19.62
N ILE A 111 6.48 17.39 20.69
CA ILE A 111 5.39 16.39 20.61
C ILE A 111 4.27 16.87 19.68
N ALA A 112 3.83 18.11 19.81
CA ALA A 112 2.79 18.66 18.94
C ALA A 112 3.23 18.69 17.46
N LEU A 113 4.46 19.09 17.17
CA LEU A 113 5.02 19.11 15.83
C LEU A 113 5.12 17.68 15.27
N HIS A 114 5.58 16.72 16.08
CA HIS A 114 5.68 15.33 15.67
C HIS A 114 4.31 14.75 15.25
N TYR A 115 3.29 14.89 16.10
CA TYR A 115 1.95 14.41 15.76
C TYR A 115 1.33 15.16 14.59
N GLY A 116 1.58 16.47 14.48
CA GLY A 116 1.14 17.27 13.34
C GLY A 116 1.72 16.77 12.02
N LEU A 117 3.04 16.56 11.97
CA LEU A 117 3.72 16.03 10.78
C LEU A 117 3.30 14.60 10.47
N TRP A 118 3.06 13.79 11.50
CA TRP A 118 2.55 12.43 11.32
C TRP A 118 1.16 12.44 10.68
N ALA A 119 0.25 13.30 11.16
CA ALA A 119 -1.09 13.44 10.61
C ALA A 119 -1.08 13.93 9.14
N VAL A 120 -0.23 14.92 8.83
CA VAL A 120 -0.06 15.44 7.46
C VAL A 120 0.48 14.34 6.54
N ASN A 121 1.52 13.61 6.98
CA ASN A 121 2.08 12.51 6.20
C ASN A 121 1.03 11.42 5.93
N TRP A 122 0.27 11.04 6.96
CA TRP A 122 -0.79 10.04 6.84
C TRP A 122 -1.90 10.49 5.88
N PHE A 123 -2.31 11.76 5.97
CA PHE A 123 -3.34 12.33 5.08
C PHE A 123 -2.87 12.32 3.61
N LEU A 124 -1.67 12.82 3.33
CA LEU A 124 -1.11 12.82 1.98
C LEU A 124 -0.96 11.41 1.42
N TYR A 125 -0.49 10.48 2.24
CA TYR A 125 -0.35 9.08 1.83
C TYR A 125 -1.69 8.42 1.52
N SER A 126 -2.73 8.70 2.32
CA SER A 126 -4.09 8.23 2.05
C SER A 126 -4.67 8.84 0.77
N LEU A 127 -4.36 10.10 0.50
CA LEU A 127 -4.77 10.79 -0.72
C LEU A 127 -4.14 10.12 -1.97
N PHE A 128 -2.86 9.75 -1.91
CA PHE A 128 -2.20 9.00 -2.97
C PHE A 128 -2.85 7.64 -3.20
N ALA A 129 -3.17 6.91 -2.13
CA ALA A 129 -3.88 5.63 -2.24
C ALA A 129 -5.25 5.81 -2.90
N PHE A 130 -6.00 6.83 -2.48
CA PHE A 130 -7.32 7.13 -3.02
C PHE A 130 -7.27 7.46 -4.53
N PHE A 131 -6.37 8.34 -4.94
CA PHE A 131 -6.19 8.64 -6.37
C PHE A 131 -5.65 7.44 -7.15
N GLY A 132 -4.77 6.63 -6.54
CA GLY A 132 -4.30 5.39 -7.14
C GLY A 132 -5.43 4.41 -7.45
N ILE A 133 -6.42 4.30 -6.56
CA ILE A 133 -7.61 3.46 -6.79
C ILE A 133 -8.51 4.07 -7.86
N LEU A 134 -8.76 5.38 -7.80
CA LEU A 134 -9.67 6.04 -8.75
C LEU A 134 -9.17 6.00 -10.20
N PHE A 135 -7.88 6.28 -10.41
CA PHE A 135 -7.31 6.38 -11.75
C PHE A 135 -6.57 5.11 -12.19
N GLY A 136 -6.29 4.21 -11.25
CA GLY A 136 -5.55 2.98 -11.52
C GLY A 136 -6.40 1.83 -12.05
N SER A 137 -7.72 1.88 -11.89
CA SER A 137 -8.61 0.78 -12.28
C SER A 137 -8.50 0.42 -13.76
N ASP A 138 -8.48 1.41 -14.64
CA ASP A 138 -8.39 1.22 -16.09
C ASP A 138 -7.01 0.70 -16.51
N ALA A 139 -5.94 1.22 -15.90
CA ALA A 139 -4.58 0.77 -16.16
C ALA A 139 -4.37 -0.68 -15.67
N VAL A 140 -4.94 -1.03 -14.51
CA VAL A 140 -4.88 -2.38 -13.97
C VAL A 140 -5.69 -3.36 -14.80
N SER A 141 -6.88 -3.00 -15.25
CA SER A 141 -7.69 -3.86 -16.13
C SER A 141 -6.97 -4.13 -17.46
N ALA A 142 -6.38 -3.12 -18.09
CA ALA A 142 -5.59 -3.26 -19.29
C ALA A 142 -4.34 -4.15 -19.09
N LEU A 143 -3.67 -4.03 -17.95
CA LEU A 143 -2.54 -4.87 -17.59
C LEU A 143 -2.94 -6.33 -17.41
N LEU A 144 -4.05 -6.59 -16.75
CA LEU A 144 -4.58 -7.94 -16.52
C LEU A 144 -5.02 -8.61 -17.82
N ASP A 145 -5.62 -7.86 -18.73
CA ASP A 145 -5.99 -8.34 -20.03
C ASP A 145 -4.75 -8.69 -20.88
N ALA A 146 -3.71 -7.89 -20.84
CA ALA A 146 -2.43 -8.16 -21.50
C ALA A 146 -1.75 -9.42 -20.95
N VAL A 147 -1.77 -9.63 -19.63
CA VAL A 147 -1.21 -10.82 -18.98
C VAL A 147 -2.02 -12.08 -19.33
N SER A 148 -3.35 -11.99 -19.35
CA SER A 148 -4.22 -13.10 -19.76
C SER A 148 -3.96 -13.53 -21.20
N TYR A 149 -3.71 -12.58 -22.10
CA TYR A 149 -3.38 -12.84 -23.50
C TYR A 149 -2.06 -13.59 -23.67
N THR A 150 -1.05 -13.27 -22.87
CA THR A 150 0.26 -13.95 -22.93
C THR A 150 0.19 -15.38 -22.42
N HIS A 151 -0.60 -15.67 -21.39
CA HIS A 151 -0.81 -17.02 -20.88
C HIS A 151 -1.57 -17.94 -21.85
N LEU A 152 -2.59 -17.42 -22.51
CA LEU A 152 -3.35 -18.19 -23.51
C LEU A 152 -2.47 -18.55 -24.72
N ARG A 153 -1.65 -17.63 -25.21
CA ARG A 153 -0.73 -17.88 -26.32
C ARG A 153 0.36 -18.91 -25.97
N ALA A 154 0.86 -18.90 -24.74
CA ALA A 154 1.86 -19.89 -24.28
C ALA A 154 1.30 -21.31 -24.23
N HIS A 155 -0.02 -21.48 -24.03
CA HIS A 155 -0.65 -22.80 -24.08
C HIS A 155 -0.93 -23.29 -25.50
N GLU A 156 -1.20 -22.38 -26.45
CA GLU A 156 -1.41 -22.75 -27.87
C GLU A 156 -0.12 -23.20 -28.56
N THR A 157 1.02 -22.56 -28.25
CA THR A 157 2.34 -22.93 -28.84
C THR A 157 2.89 -24.28 -28.34
N ARG A 158 2.32 -24.90 -27.31
CA ARG A 158 2.69 -26.23 -26.84
C ARG A 158 1.92 -27.37 -27.51
N ARG A 159 0.98 -27.07 -28.38
CA ARG A 159 0.14 -28.07 -29.08
C ARG A 159 0.53 -28.32 -30.55
N HIS A 160 1.66 -27.75 -31.01
CA HIS A 160 2.21 -28.02 -32.34
C HIS A 160 3.58 -28.69 -32.25
#